data_0b4e75bcc6be8766690a75120ea648a8
#
_entry.id   0b4e75bcc6be8766690a75120ea648a8
#
_cell.length_a   1.000
_cell.length_b   1.000
_cell.length_c   1.000
_cell.angle_alpha   90.00
_cell.angle_beta   90.00
_cell.angle_gamma   90.00
#
_symmetry.space_group_name_H-M   'P 1'
#
loop_
_entity.id
_entity.type
_entity.pdbx_description
1 polymer ?
#
loop_
_entity_poly.entity_id
_entity_poly.type
_entity_poly.pdbx_seq_one_letter_code
_entity_poly.pdbx_strand_id
1 'polypeptide(L)'
;SFMGIILSPSFSMWSFSTQHPKSFSYYQVWGCAAAIGILLFIFVTFQGVGANLLGANAAINNDGLSINNLLPEIPRSDHTLVIYHIISLMDKNAIWLTGALILGLIAALQSTAAAFLMTSGSIITRDLYKTYIDKDIKWEKERMVARLSMLLIFLASLYLATFAKPAMILFGGIAISIAFQFSIILLGALWFPWITRGAATMGVICGFIVVILTETLGQQMTGNRLPWGRWPLTIHSGAWGLLFNVFVCFSISAFSSFSQNDVY
;
A
#
# COMPACT_ATOMS: atom_id res chain seq x y z
N SER A 1 7.78 3.36 -1.70
CA SER A 1 6.34 3.59 -1.47
C SER A 1 5.62 4.14 -2.70
N PHE A 2 6.14 5.18 -3.36
CA PHE A 2 5.44 5.86 -4.47
C PHE A 2 5.04 4.91 -5.61
N MET A 3 5.98 4.14 -6.15
CA MET A 3 5.70 3.17 -7.22
C MET A 3 4.72 2.08 -6.80
N GLY A 4 4.80 1.58 -5.56
CA GLY A 4 3.88 0.55 -5.08
C GLY A 4 2.43 1.02 -4.98
N ILE A 5 2.19 2.29 -4.65
CA ILE A 5 0.84 2.86 -4.60
C ILE A 5 0.26 3.00 -6.01
N ILE A 6 1.03 3.53 -6.97
CA ILE A 6 0.58 3.69 -8.35
C ILE A 6 0.23 2.33 -8.99
N LEU A 7 0.98 1.29 -8.65
CA LEU A 7 0.79 -0.07 -9.17
C LEU A 7 -0.29 -0.85 -8.42
N SER A 8 -0.86 -0.30 -7.35
CA SER A 8 -1.97 -0.95 -6.68
C SER A 8 -3.18 -1.03 -7.61
N PRO A 9 -3.89 -2.16 -7.63
CA PRO A 9 -4.99 -2.37 -8.58
C PRO A 9 -6.07 -1.29 -8.54
N SER A 10 -6.35 -0.69 -7.38
CA SER A 10 -7.34 0.36 -7.21
C SER A 10 -6.97 1.65 -7.97
N PHE A 11 -5.69 2.06 -7.92
CA PHE A 11 -5.21 3.24 -8.66
C PHE A 11 -5.09 2.96 -10.16
N SER A 12 -4.63 1.77 -10.53
CA SER A 12 -4.53 1.37 -11.94
C SER A 12 -5.89 1.37 -12.63
N MET A 13 -6.94 0.88 -11.98
CA MET A 13 -8.30 0.88 -12.54
C MET A 13 -8.82 2.30 -12.83
N TRP A 14 -8.52 3.27 -11.98
CA TRP A 14 -8.91 4.66 -12.24
C TRP A 14 -8.19 5.25 -13.44
N SER A 15 -6.92 4.93 -13.61
CA SER A 15 -6.14 5.37 -14.76
C SER A 15 -6.69 4.79 -16.08
N PHE A 16 -7.12 3.53 -16.07
CA PHE A 16 -7.69 2.87 -17.25
C PHE A 16 -9.15 3.26 -17.54
N SER A 17 -9.87 3.81 -16.59
CA SER A 17 -11.26 4.25 -16.78
C SER A 17 -11.40 5.63 -17.44
N THR A 18 -10.29 6.34 -17.67
CA THR A 18 -10.35 7.69 -18.24
C THR A 18 -10.67 7.70 -19.73
N GLN A 19 -11.57 8.58 -20.17
CA GLN A 19 -11.96 8.73 -21.57
C GLN A 19 -10.94 9.54 -22.39
N HIS A 20 -10.21 10.44 -21.73
CA HIS A 20 -9.26 11.37 -22.38
C HIS A 20 -7.86 11.26 -21.77
N PRO A 21 -7.02 10.32 -22.24
CA PRO A 21 -5.72 10.04 -21.60
C PRO A 21 -4.74 11.22 -21.61
N LYS A 22 -4.78 12.08 -22.64
CA LYS A 22 -3.88 13.25 -22.72
C LYS A 22 -4.17 14.30 -21.65
N SER A 23 -5.43 14.64 -21.43
CA SER A 23 -5.82 15.59 -20.40
C SER A 23 -5.71 15.00 -18.99
N PHE A 24 -5.94 13.69 -18.83
CA PHE A 24 -5.80 12.99 -17.57
C PHE A 24 -4.40 13.10 -16.99
N SER A 25 -3.34 12.87 -17.78
CA SER A 25 -1.97 12.95 -17.28
C SER A 25 -1.62 14.36 -16.76
N TYR A 26 -2.05 15.40 -17.44
CA TYR A 26 -1.86 16.77 -17.02
C TYR A 26 -2.57 17.08 -15.70
N TYR A 27 -3.86 16.77 -15.59
CA TYR A 27 -4.64 17.02 -14.36
C TYR A 27 -4.18 16.15 -13.20
N GLN A 28 -3.81 14.89 -13.46
CA GLN A 28 -3.31 14.00 -12.43
C GLN A 28 -1.96 14.47 -11.87
N VAL A 29 -1.03 14.89 -12.72
CA VAL A 29 0.29 15.33 -12.28
C VAL A 29 0.21 16.70 -11.60
N TRP A 30 -0.40 17.69 -12.23
CA TRP A 30 -0.39 19.05 -11.69
C TRP A 30 -1.48 19.30 -10.64
N GLY A 31 -2.69 18.78 -10.85
CA GLY A 31 -3.78 18.97 -9.91
C GLY A 31 -3.62 18.11 -8.64
N CYS A 32 -3.39 16.81 -8.82
CA CYS A 32 -3.35 15.91 -7.68
C CYS A 32 -1.94 15.77 -7.09
N ALA A 33 -0.91 15.54 -7.89
CA ALA A 33 0.42 15.29 -7.35
C ALA A 33 1.10 16.58 -6.86
N ALA A 34 1.06 17.67 -7.62
CA ALA A 34 1.71 18.92 -7.22
C ALA A 34 0.88 19.67 -6.17
N ALA A 35 -0.37 20.00 -6.46
CA ALA A 35 -1.17 20.83 -5.55
C ALA A 35 -1.50 20.09 -4.24
N ILE A 36 -2.11 18.90 -4.33
CA ILE A 36 -2.50 18.13 -3.14
C ILE A 36 -1.24 17.60 -2.40
N GLY A 37 -0.22 17.16 -3.13
CA GLY A 37 1.03 16.67 -2.54
C GLY A 37 1.75 17.74 -1.72
N ILE A 38 1.84 18.97 -2.19
CA ILE A 38 2.43 20.11 -1.46
C ILE A 38 1.59 20.43 -0.21
N LEU A 39 0.27 20.50 -0.35
CA LEU A 39 -0.62 20.74 0.78
C LEU A 39 -0.47 19.66 1.86
N LEU A 40 -0.52 18.39 1.47
CA LEU A 40 -0.34 17.28 2.41
C LEU A 40 1.04 17.32 3.07
N PHE A 41 2.10 17.59 2.32
CA PHE A 41 3.45 17.71 2.86
C PHE A 41 3.51 18.80 3.95
N ILE A 42 2.97 19.97 3.68
CA ILE A 42 2.92 21.08 4.65
C ILE A 42 2.14 20.66 5.89
N PHE A 43 0.88 20.24 5.73
CA PHE A 43 0.01 19.92 6.86
C PHE A 43 0.53 18.74 7.69
N VAL A 44 1.00 17.65 7.08
CA VAL A 44 1.52 16.48 7.79
C VAL A 44 2.82 16.83 8.52
N THR A 45 3.69 17.65 7.93
CA THR A 45 4.92 18.11 8.59
C THR A 45 4.60 18.96 9.81
N PHE A 46 3.72 19.96 9.68
CA PHE A 46 3.31 20.79 10.83
C PHE A 46 2.63 19.97 11.92
N GLN A 47 1.78 19.02 11.55
CA GLN A 47 1.13 18.12 12.50
C GLN A 47 2.15 17.26 13.27
N GLY A 48 3.15 16.70 12.56
CA GLY A 48 4.21 15.89 13.18
C GLY A 48 5.10 16.71 14.11
N VAL A 49 5.53 17.90 13.69
CA VAL A 49 6.33 18.82 14.53
C VAL A 49 5.50 19.29 15.73
N GLY A 50 4.24 19.66 15.51
CA GLY A 50 3.35 20.08 16.59
C GLY A 50 3.14 18.98 17.64
N ALA A 51 2.93 17.73 17.22
CA ALA A 51 2.80 16.60 18.11
C ALA A 51 4.06 16.37 18.97
N ASN A 52 5.24 16.47 18.35
CA ASN A 52 6.52 16.35 19.08
C ASN A 52 6.70 17.48 20.09
N LEU A 53 6.36 18.71 19.75
CA LEU A 53 6.44 19.87 20.66
C LEU A 53 5.43 19.76 21.82
N LEU A 54 4.29 19.12 21.61
CA LEU A 54 3.28 18.89 22.65
C LEU A 54 3.64 17.73 23.60
N GLY A 55 4.74 17.05 23.39
CA GLY A 55 5.24 16.05 24.31
C GLY A 55 5.12 14.59 23.87
N ALA A 56 4.75 14.33 22.62
CA ALA A 56 4.62 12.95 22.11
C ALA A 56 5.95 12.19 21.97
N ASN A 57 7.08 12.88 22.02
CA ASN A 57 8.42 12.29 21.89
C ASN A 57 9.24 12.50 23.16
N ALA A 58 9.57 11.39 23.84
CA ALA A 58 10.36 11.41 25.07
C ALA A 58 11.75 12.06 24.92
N ALA A 59 12.42 11.88 23.77
CA ALA A 59 13.74 12.47 23.53
C ALA A 59 13.66 14.00 23.50
N ILE A 60 12.64 14.58 22.86
CA ILE A 60 12.42 16.02 22.81
C ILE A 60 12.02 16.57 24.19
N ASN A 61 11.23 15.81 24.95
CA ASN A 61 10.83 16.18 26.29
C ASN A 61 12.04 16.26 27.25
N ASN A 62 12.95 15.30 27.16
CA ASN A 62 14.17 15.27 28.00
C ASN A 62 15.12 16.44 27.69
N ASP A 63 15.15 16.91 26.43
CA ASP A 63 15.97 18.06 26.03
C ASP A 63 15.34 19.41 26.35
N GLY A 64 14.16 19.42 27.00
CA GLY A 64 13.47 20.66 27.40
C GLY A 64 12.86 21.46 26.26
N LEU A 65 12.80 20.87 25.06
CA LEU A 65 12.21 21.49 23.87
C LEU A 65 10.68 21.38 23.83
N SER A 66 10.10 20.56 24.70
CA SER A 66 8.64 20.44 24.82
C SER A 66 8.04 21.65 25.53
N ILE A 67 7.10 22.30 24.88
CA ILE A 67 6.46 23.53 25.43
C ILE A 67 5.53 23.17 26.60
N ASN A 68 4.80 22.06 26.47
CA ASN A 68 3.86 21.62 27.49
C ASN A 68 3.70 20.10 27.41
N ASN A 69 4.02 19.29 28.28
CA ASN A 69 3.80 17.83 28.29
C ASN A 69 2.30 17.46 28.25
N LEU A 70 1.57 17.99 27.29
CA LEU A 70 0.12 17.80 27.14
C LEU A 70 -0.24 16.45 26.54
N LEU A 71 0.66 15.89 25.73
CA LEU A 71 0.48 14.55 25.19
C LEU A 71 1.22 13.53 26.05
N PRO A 72 0.62 12.36 26.32
CA PRO A 72 1.31 11.28 27.00
C PRO A 72 2.48 10.78 26.16
N GLU A 73 3.51 10.27 26.82
CA GLU A 73 4.61 9.58 26.15
C GLU A 73 4.05 8.36 25.41
N ILE A 74 4.18 8.36 24.10
CA ILE A 74 3.63 7.31 23.24
C ILE A 74 4.77 6.36 22.89
N PRO A 75 4.67 5.05 23.21
CA PRO A 75 5.66 4.06 22.83
C PRO A 75 5.87 4.06 21.31
N ARG A 76 7.10 3.83 20.87
CA ARG A 76 7.44 3.77 19.42
C ARG A 76 6.61 2.76 18.63
N SER A 77 6.04 1.76 19.29
CA SER A 77 5.11 0.79 18.69
C SER A 77 3.73 1.37 18.36
N ASP A 78 3.33 2.46 19.02
CA ASP A 78 1.94 2.95 18.99
C ASP A 78 1.80 4.37 18.42
N HIS A 79 2.68 4.76 17.51
CA HIS A 79 2.63 6.10 16.86
C HIS A 79 1.28 6.42 16.20
N THR A 80 0.47 5.42 15.88
CA THR A 80 -0.88 5.60 15.34
C THR A 80 -1.84 6.29 16.32
N LEU A 81 -1.56 6.24 17.61
CA LEU A 81 -2.39 6.86 18.65
C LEU A 81 -2.19 8.38 18.76
N VAL A 82 -1.11 8.94 18.18
CA VAL A 82 -0.80 10.38 18.25
C VAL A 82 -1.98 11.23 17.78
N ILE A 83 -2.61 10.86 16.66
CA ILE A 83 -3.76 11.61 16.12
C ILE A 83 -4.94 11.61 17.10
N TYR A 84 -5.24 10.47 17.72
CA TYR A 84 -6.31 10.36 18.71
C TYR A 84 -6.06 11.26 19.92
N HIS A 85 -4.81 11.30 20.41
CA HIS A 85 -4.45 12.17 21.52
C HIS A 85 -4.53 13.65 21.17
N ILE A 86 -4.09 14.05 19.98
CA ILE A 86 -4.25 15.43 19.50
C ILE A 86 -5.75 15.82 19.43
N ILE A 87 -6.58 14.93 18.88
CA ILE A 87 -8.02 15.16 18.81
C ILE A 87 -8.63 15.28 20.21
N SER A 88 -8.22 14.43 21.16
CA SER A 88 -8.73 14.46 22.53
C SER A 88 -8.35 15.74 23.30
N LEU A 89 -7.22 16.38 22.98
CA LEU A 89 -6.86 17.69 23.54
C LEU A 89 -7.81 18.81 23.11
N MET A 90 -8.38 18.69 21.91
CA MET A 90 -9.32 19.68 21.36
C MET A 90 -10.73 19.53 21.92
N ASP A 91 -11.08 18.35 22.44
CA ASP A 91 -12.44 18.03 22.89
C ASP A 91 -12.97 18.99 23.96
N LYS A 92 -12.13 19.39 24.90
CA LYS A 92 -12.51 20.31 25.97
C LYS A 92 -12.82 21.74 25.51
N ASN A 93 -12.19 22.21 24.42
CA ASN A 93 -12.25 23.60 24.00
C ASN A 93 -13.07 23.81 22.70
N ALA A 94 -13.21 22.77 21.88
CA ALA A 94 -13.85 22.88 20.55
C ALA A 94 -14.49 21.54 20.15
N ILE A 95 -15.52 21.10 20.87
CA ILE A 95 -16.20 19.83 20.66
C ILE A 95 -16.75 19.65 19.24
N TRP A 96 -17.22 20.71 18.61
CA TRP A 96 -17.69 20.70 17.22
C TRP A 96 -16.55 20.40 16.21
N LEU A 97 -15.35 20.90 16.47
CA LEU A 97 -14.18 20.68 15.63
C LEU A 97 -13.68 19.23 15.79
N THR A 98 -13.69 18.70 17.01
CA THR A 98 -13.42 17.29 17.31
C THR A 98 -14.37 16.38 16.53
N GLY A 99 -15.68 16.67 16.56
CA GLY A 99 -16.68 15.94 15.78
C GLY A 99 -16.41 16.00 14.27
N ALA A 100 -16.11 17.17 13.73
CA ALA A 100 -15.79 17.34 12.31
C ALA A 100 -14.52 16.55 11.89
N LEU A 101 -13.47 16.56 12.71
CA LEU A 101 -12.24 15.83 12.46
C LEU A 101 -12.47 14.30 12.48
N ILE A 102 -13.23 13.80 13.44
CA ILE A 102 -13.58 12.37 13.51
C ILE A 102 -14.41 11.95 12.29
N LEU A 103 -15.41 12.74 11.91
CA LEU A 103 -16.20 12.47 10.71
C LEU A 103 -15.34 12.47 9.44
N GLY A 104 -14.42 13.43 9.31
CA GLY A 104 -13.47 13.49 8.20
C GLY A 104 -12.57 12.25 8.14
N LEU A 105 -12.07 11.80 9.28
CA LEU A 105 -11.24 10.60 9.39
C LEU A 105 -12.03 9.34 8.97
N ILE A 106 -13.25 9.17 9.48
CA ILE A 106 -14.12 8.05 9.11
C ILE A 106 -14.43 8.07 7.62
N ALA A 107 -14.76 9.23 7.06
CA ALA A 107 -15.06 9.38 5.64
C ALA A 107 -13.85 9.00 4.76
N ALA A 108 -12.66 9.43 5.13
CA ALA A 108 -11.41 9.09 4.43
C ALA A 108 -11.14 7.58 4.45
N LEU A 109 -11.28 6.94 5.62
CA LEU A 109 -11.11 5.49 5.76
C LEU A 109 -12.14 4.71 4.95
N GLN A 110 -13.42 5.13 5.01
CA GLN A 110 -14.50 4.48 4.29
C GLN A 110 -14.33 4.59 2.78
N SER A 111 -13.93 5.74 2.26
CA SER A 111 -13.71 5.94 0.81
C SER A 111 -12.60 5.03 0.29
N THR A 112 -11.50 4.91 1.02
CA THR A 112 -10.38 4.04 0.67
C THR A 112 -10.77 2.57 0.73
N ALA A 113 -11.43 2.14 1.81
CA ALA A 113 -11.90 0.76 1.95
C ALA A 113 -12.87 0.37 0.82
N ALA A 114 -13.80 1.26 0.46
CA ALA A 114 -14.73 1.04 -0.63
C ALA A 114 -14.02 0.84 -1.98
N ALA A 115 -12.99 1.65 -2.29
CA ALA A 115 -12.21 1.52 -3.51
C ALA A 115 -11.49 0.16 -3.58
N PHE A 116 -10.86 -0.27 -2.50
CA PHE A 116 -10.19 -1.57 -2.45
C PHE A 116 -11.17 -2.75 -2.55
N LEU A 117 -12.30 -2.68 -1.87
CA LEU A 117 -13.34 -3.72 -1.94
C LEU A 117 -13.93 -3.84 -3.35
N MET A 118 -14.26 -2.71 -4.01
CA MET A 118 -14.75 -2.72 -5.38
C MET A 118 -13.74 -3.35 -6.35
N THR A 119 -12.48 -2.95 -6.25
CA THR A 119 -11.42 -3.45 -7.10
C THR A 119 -11.21 -4.95 -6.89
N SER A 120 -11.10 -5.40 -5.65
CA SER A 120 -10.92 -6.81 -5.31
C SER A 120 -12.11 -7.66 -5.76
N GLY A 121 -13.34 -7.19 -5.56
CA GLY A 121 -14.54 -7.83 -6.05
C GLY A 121 -14.58 -7.95 -7.57
N SER A 122 -14.15 -6.91 -8.28
CA SER A 122 -14.06 -6.92 -9.76
C SER A 122 -13.01 -7.90 -10.27
N ILE A 123 -11.84 -7.98 -9.64
CA ILE A 123 -10.77 -8.93 -9.99
C ILE A 123 -11.28 -10.36 -9.81
N ILE A 124 -11.87 -10.68 -8.66
CA ILE A 124 -12.40 -12.03 -8.42
C ILE A 124 -13.48 -12.38 -9.44
N THR A 125 -14.37 -11.45 -9.75
CA THR A 125 -15.49 -11.74 -10.66
C THR A 125 -15.05 -11.85 -12.10
N ARG A 126 -14.24 -10.91 -12.59
CA ARG A 126 -13.85 -10.85 -14.01
C ARG A 126 -12.66 -11.74 -14.33
N ASP A 127 -11.62 -11.69 -13.50
CA ASP A 127 -10.36 -12.36 -13.81
C ASP A 127 -10.36 -13.82 -13.35
N LEU A 128 -11.05 -14.14 -12.24
CA LEU A 128 -11.13 -15.51 -11.76
C LEU A 128 -12.42 -16.20 -12.18
N TYR A 129 -13.58 -15.70 -11.76
CA TYR A 129 -14.84 -16.41 -11.97
C TYR A 129 -15.21 -16.50 -13.44
N LYS A 130 -15.22 -15.37 -14.16
CA LYS A 130 -15.58 -15.33 -15.58
C LYS A 130 -14.57 -16.06 -16.47
N THR A 131 -13.28 -16.03 -16.12
CA THR A 131 -12.23 -16.66 -16.92
C THR A 131 -12.19 -18.17 -16.75
N TYR A 132 -12.38 -18.68 -15.52
CA TYR A 132 -12.15 -20.09 -15.21
C TYR A 132 -13.42 -20.90 -14.92
N ILE A 133 -14.54 -20.25 -14.53
CA ILE A 133 -15.75 -20.96 -14.11
C ILE A 133 -16.90 -20.81 -15.11
N ASP A 134 -17.26 -19.58 -15.47
CA ASP A 134 -18.43 -19.31 -16.31
C ASP A 134 -18.14 -18.12 -17.24
N LYS A 135 -17.74 -18.41 -18.50
CA LYS A 135 -17.37 -17.39 -19.49
C LYS A 135 -18.55 -16.55 -19.96
N ASP A 136 -19.75 -17.14 -19.98
CA ASP A 136 -20.98 -16.53 -20.50
C ASP A 136 -21.94 -16.09 -19.38
N ILE A 137 -21.38 -15.73 -18.24
CA ILE A 137 -22.13 -15.34 -17.04
C ILE A 137 -23.09 -14.18 -17.35
N LYS A 138 -24.37 -14.33 -16.97
CA LYS A 138 -25.38 -13.28 -17.06
C LYS A 138 -25.07 -12.15 -16.09
N TRP A 139 -25.37 -10.92 -16.48
CA TRP A 139 -25.12 -9.70 -15.72
C TRP A 139 -25.61 -9.74 -14.26
N GLU A 140 -26.78 -10.31 -14.04
CA GLU A 140 -27.35 -10.44 -12.69
C GLU A 140 -26.50 -11.33 -11.78
N LYS A 141 -26.05 -12.47 -12.32
CA LYS A 141 -25.19 -13.40 -11.61
C LYS A 141 -23.78 -12.81 -11.38
N GLU A 142 -23.23 -12.09 -12.39
CA GLU A 142 -21.95 -11.38 -12.27
C GLU A 142 -22.00 -10.39 -11.10
N ARG A 143 -23.07 -9.58 -10.99
CA ARG A 143 -23.25 -8.67 -9.85
C ARG A 143 -23.36 -9.39 -8.50
N MET A 144 -24.03 -10.53 -8.47
CA MET A 144 -24.19 -11.31 -7.24
C MET A 144 -22.84 -11.87 -6.78
N VAL A 145 -22.05 -12.43 -7.70
CA VAL A 145 -20.70 -12.92 -7.43
C VAL A 145 -19.79 -11.79 -6.93
N ALA A 146 -19.83 -10.61 -7.57
CA ALA A 146 -19.05 -9.45 -7.14
C ALA A 146 -19.41 -9.02 -5.69
N ARG A 147 -20.70 -8.93 -5.36
CA ARG A 147 -21.15 -8.56 -4.01
C ARG A 147 -20.74 -9.59 -2.96
N LEU A 148 -20.87 -10.88 -3.29
CA LEU A 148 -20.47 -11.95 -2.38
C LEU A 148 -18.94 -11.94 -2.15
N SER A 149 -18.17 -11.72 -3.19
CA SER A 149 -16.70 -11.60 -3.11
C SER A 149 -16.29 -10.42 -2.23
N MET A 150 -16.91 -9.25 -2.42
CA MET A 150 -16.66 -8.09 -1.58
C MET A 150 -17.02 -8.35 -0.11
N LEU A 151 -18.13 -9.01 0.16
CA LEU A 151 -18.54 -9.37 1.51
C LEU A 151 -17.56 -10.33 2.17
N LEU A 152 -17.11 -11.35 1.45
CA LEU A 152 -16.12 -12.32 1.97
C LEU A 152 -14.79 -11.64 2.29
N ILE A 153 -14.29 -10.76 1.41
CA ILE A 153 -13.06 -9.99 1.66
C ILE A 153 -13.25 -9.07 2.86
N PHE A 154 -14.39 -8.40 2.97
CA PHE A 154 -14.69 -7.53 4.11
C PHE A 154 -14.68 -8.31 5.43
N LEU A 155 -15.35 -9.47 5.48
CA LEU A 155 -15.38 -10.32 6.67
C LEU A 155 -13.99 -10.85 7.03
N ALA A 156 -13.19 -11.27 6.04
CA ALA A 156 -11.81 -11.69 6.25
C ALA A 156 -10.94 -10.54 6.79
N SER A 157 -11.10 -9.33 6.25
CA SER A 157 -10.39 -8.14 6.72
C SER A 157 -10.80 -7.76 8.14
N LEU A 158 -12.08 -7.86 8.48
CA LEU A 158 -12.60 -7.61 9.81
C LEU A 158 -12.04 -8.65 10.82
N TYR A 159 -12.02 -9.92 10.44
CA TYR A 159 -11.42 -10.98 11.25
C TYR A 159 -9.93 -10.69 11.52
N LEU A 160 -9.16 -10.38 10.48
CA LEU A 160 -7.74 -10.02 10.64
C LEU A 160 -7.56 -8.77 11.52
N ALA A 161 -8.39 -7.75 11.37
CA ALA A 161 -8.30 -6.53 12.18
C ALA A 161 -8.58 -6.79 13.67
N THR A 162 -9.45 -7.75 14.01
CA THR A 162 -9.80 -8.06 15.40
C THR A 162 -8.81 -9.01 16.08
N PHE A 163 -8.29 -9.99 15.35
CA PHE A 163 -7.48 -11.06 15.93
C PHE A 163 -5.97 -10.90 15.66
N ALA A 164 -5.59 -10.29 14.55
CA ALA A 164 -4.21 -9.99 14.27
C ALA A 164 -3.83 -8.64 14.89
N LYS A 165 -3.02 -8.67 15.93
CA LYS A 165 -2.51 -7.47 16.64
C LYS A 165 -1.22 -6.86 16.04
N PRO A 166 -0.76 -7.15 14.82
CA PRO A 166 0.41 -6.46 14.28
C PRO A 166 0.04 -5.01 13.98
N ALA A 167 1.03 -4.14 14.10
CA ALA A 167 0.87 -2.73 13.79
C ALA A 167 0.29 -2.54 12.38
N MET A 168 -0.73 -1.72 12.22
CA MET A 168 -1.36 -1.40 10.91
C MET A 168 -0.33 -0.98 9.86
N ILE A 169 0.75 -0.32 10.31
CA ILE A 169 1.89 0.10 9.49
C ILE A 169 2.59 -1.09 8.83
N LEU A 170 2.69 -2.23 9.52
CA LEU A 170 3.32 -3.43 8.99
C LEU A 170 2.52 -3.99 7.81
N PHE A 171 1.21 -4.14 7.96
CA PHE A 171 0.34 -4.60 6.86
C PHE A 171 0.36 -3.65 5.66
N GLY A 172 0.33 -2.35 5.90
CA GLY A 172 0.46 -1.36 4.85
C GLY A 172 1.81 -1.45 4.12
N GLY A 173 2.89 -1.66 4.87
CA GLY A 173 4.23 -1.85 4.33
C GLY A 173 4.33 -3.09 3.44
N ILE A 174 3.80 -4.23 3.89
CA ILE A 174 3.76 -5.48 3.12
C ILE A 174 2.92 -5.32 1.85
N ALA A 175 1.73 -4.73 1.95
CA ALA A 175 0.86 -4.51 0.80
C ALA A 175 1.52 -3.66 -0.29
N ILE A 176 2.19 -2.56 0.10
CA ILE A 176 2.94 -1.70 -0.82
C ILE A 176 4.14 -2.46 -1.41
N SER A 177 4.85 -3.26 -0.61
CA SER A 177 5.99 -4.06 -1.08
C SER A 177 5.57 -5.11 -2.10
N ILE A 178 4.42 -5.75 -1.91
CA ILE A 178 3.84 -6.70 -2.86
C ILE A 178 3.41 -5.98 -4.14
N ALA A 179 2.69 -4.85 -4.03
CA ALA A 179 2.27 -4.07 -5.18
C ALA A 179 3.47 -3.59 -6.02
N PHE A 180 4.59 -3.28 -5.37
CA PHE A 180 5.81 -2.84 -6.05
C PHE A 180 6.42 -3.91 -6.96
N GLN A 181 6.15 -5.21 -6.73
CA GLN A 181 6.64 -6.28 -7.59
C GLN A 181 6.01 -6.27 -8.99
N PHE A 182 4.82 -5.71 -9.15
CA PHE A 182 4.17 -5.57 -10.46
C PHE A 182 4.84 -4.52 -11.36
N SER A 183 5.79 -3.72 -10.84
CA SER A 183 6.51 -2.70 -11.64
C SER A 183 7.22 -3.28 -12.85
N ILE A 184 7.78 -4.48 -12.73
CA ILE A 184 8.47 -5.15 -13.84
C ILE A 184 7.52 -5.57 -14.95
N ILE A 185 6.30 -6.01 -14.61
CA ILE A 185 5.29 -6.33 -15.61
C ILE A 185 4.90 -5.07 -16.40
N LEU A 186 4.67 -3.95 -15.69
CA LEU A 186 4.31 -2.70 -16.33
C LEU A 186 5.45 -2.16 -17.20
N LEU A 187 6.68 -2.14 -16.69
CA LEU A 187 7.86 -1.71 -17.44
C LEU A 187 8.11 -2.60 -18.66
N GLY A 188 7.98 -3.92 -18.50
CA GLY A 188 8.09 -4.88 -19.60
C GLY A 188 7.05 -4.64 -20.68
N ALA A 189 5.80 -4.43 -20.31
CA ALA A 189 4.73 -4.17 -21.27
C ALA A 189 4.89 -2.85 -22.04
N LEU A 190 5.49 -1.81 -21.42
CA LEU A 190 5.60 -0.47 -22.00
C LEU A 190 6.92 -0.24 -22.74
N TRP A 191 8.06 -0.70 -22.20
CA TRP A 191 9.39 -0.33 -22.70
C TRP A 191 10.31 -1.50 -23.03
N PHE A 192 10.07 -2.70 -22.50
CA PHE A 192 10.96 -3.86 -22.69
C PHE A 192 10.24 -5.04 -23.33
N PRO A 193 9.98 -5.01 -24.67
CA PRO A 193 9.18 -6.04 -25.37
C PRO A 193 9.87 -7.42 -25.39
N TRP A 194 11.16 -7.49 -25.08
CA TRP A 194 11.91 -8.74 -24.97
C TRP A 194 11.65 -9.53 -23.68
N ILE A 195 10.97 -8.91 -22.71
CA ILE A 195 10.56 -9.61 -21.47
C ILE A 195 9.41 -10.57 -21.81
N THR A 196 9.65 -11.87 -21.60
CA THR A 196 8.65 -12.89 -21.85
C THR A 196 7.62 -12.97 -20.73
N ARG A 197 6.39 -13.39 -21.06
CA ARG A 197 5.30 -13.52 -20.07
C ARG A 197 5.67 -14.47 -18.93
N GLY A 198 6.31 -15.62 -19.26
CA GLY A 198 6.77 -16.59 -18.26
C GLY A 198 7.82 -16.00 -17.33
N ALA A 199 8.79 -15.28 -17.86
CA ALA A 199 9.83 -14.61 -17.08
C ALA A 199 9.24 -13.57 -16.10
N ALA A 200 8.32 -12.74 -16.57
CA ALA A 200 7.64 -11.75 -15.75
C ALA A 200 6.85 -12.41 -14.61
N THR A 201 6.13 -13.49 -14.89
CA THR A 201 5.37 -14.24 -13.87
C THR A 201 6.30 -14.85 -12.81
N MET A 202 7.37 -15.55 -13.24
CA MET A 202 8.34 -16.13 -12.32
C MET A 202 9.08 -15.08 -11.50
N GLY A 203 9.42 -13.95 -12.10
CA GLY A 203 10.01 -12.81 -11.41
C GLY A 203 9.13 -12.28 -10.28
N VAL A 204 7.84 -12.07 -10.56
CA VAL A 204 6.87 -11.60 -9.54
C VAL A 204 6.68 -12.61 -8.43
N ILE A 205 6.57 -13.91 -8.75
CA ILE A 205 6.46 -14.96 -7.73
C ILE A 205 7.70 -14.96 -6.83
N CYS A 206 8.90 -14.91 -7.43
CA CYS A 206 10.14 -14.81 -6.67
C CYS A 206 10.18 -13.54 -5.79
N GLY A 207 9.78 -12.40 -6.34
CA GLY A 207 9.68 -11.14 -5.60
C GLY A 207 8.75 -11.22 -4.39
N PHE A 208 7.58 -11.87 -4.53
CA PHE A 208 6.66 -12.10 -3.42
C PHE A 208 7.27 -12.99 -2.33
N ILE A 209 7.90 -14.09 -2.70
CA ILE A 209 8.57 -14.97 -1.76
C ILE A 209 9.64 -14.19 -0.98
N VAL A 210 10.47 -13.42 -1.66
CA VAL A 210 11.52 -12.60 -1.02
C VAL A 210 10.92 -11.54 -0.09
N VAL A 211 9.85 -10.86 -0.48
CA VAL A 211 9.16 -9.90 0.40
C VAL A 211 8.66 -10.58 1.68
N ILE A 212 7.99 -11.72 1.57
CA ILE A 212 7.48 -12.45 2.72
C ILE A 212 8.63 -12.91 3.61
N LEU A 213 9.70 -13.47 3.04
CA LEU A 213 10.85 -13.92 3.79
C LEU A 213 11.58 -12.79 4.53
N THR A 214 11.76 -11.65 3.89
CA THR A 214 12.47 -10.51 4.49
C THR A 214 11.64 -9.78 5.54
N GLU A 215 10.32 -9.76 5.43
CA GLU A 215 9.45 -9.15 6.45
C GLU A 215 9.22 -10.08 7.64
N THR A 216 8.85 -11.33 7.40
CA THR A 216 8.47 -12.25 8.48
C THR A 216 9.68 -12.87 9.19
N LEU A 217 10.61 -13.42 8.44
CA LEU A 217 11.81 -14.05 9.01
C LEU A 217 12.81 -13.02 9.52
N GLY A 218 12.91 -11.88 8.86
CA GLY A 218 13.79 -10.79 9.30
C GLY A 218 13.45 -10.32 10.70
N GLN A 219 12.17 -10.19 11.04
CA GLN A 219 11.72 -9.85 12.39
C GLN A 219 12.08 -10.93 13.42
N GLN A 220 11.89 -12.20 13.08
CA GLN A 220 12.21 -13.31 13.96
C GLN A 220 13.71 -13.46 14.21
N MET A 221 14.54 -13.33 13.17
CA MET A 221 16.00 -13.45 13.28
C MET A 221 16.66 -12.30 14.01
N THR A 222 16.11 -11.08 13.90
CA THR A 222 16.65 -9.90 14.58
C THR A 222 16.10 -9.69 15.99
N GLY A 223 15.20 -10.59 16.46
CA GLY A 223 14.61 -10.53 17.80
C GLY A 223 13.86 -9.22 18.06
N ASN A 224 13.12 -8.71 17.06
CA ASN A 224 12.40 -7.43 17.10
C ASN A 224 13.28 -6.18 17.37
N ARG A 225 14.59 -6.30 17.22
CA ARG A 225 15.51 -5.17 17.45
C ARG A 225 15.44 -4.10 16.35
N LEU A 226 14.96 -4.47 15.16
CA LEU A 226 14.75 -3.53 14.06
C LEU A 226 13.26 -3.16 14.01
N PRO A 227 12.89 -1.90 14.29
CA PRO A 227 11.49 -1.47 14.41
C PRO A 227 10.68 -1.59 13.10
N TRP A 228 11.33 -1.96 11.98
CA TRP A 228 10.70 -1.97 10.65
C TRP A 228 10.80 -3.32 9.93
N GLY A 229 11.17 -4.40 10.61
CA GLY A 229 11.30 -5.71 9.97
C GLY A 229 12.25 -5.74 8.77
N ARG A 230 13.24 -4.86 8.75
CA ARG A 230 14.13 -4.68 7.60
C ARG A 230 15.38 -5.54 7.76
N TRP A 231 15.42 -6.61 7.03
CA TRP A 231 16.58 -7.49 6.97
C TRP A 231 16.75 -7.99 5.52
N PRO A 232 17.97 -8.13 5.01
CA PRO A 232 19.24 -7.65 5.59
C PRO A 232 19.51 -6.16 5.35
N LEU A 233 20.52 -5.61 5.98
CA LEU A 233 21.06 -4.25 5.77
C LEU A 233 20.09 -3.09 6.01
N THR A 234 18.98 -3.29 6.74
CA THR A 234 17.95 -2.27 6.97
C THR A 234 17.24 -1.75 5.71
N ILE A 235 17.41 -2.44 4.58
CA ILE A 235 16.74 -2.11 3.31
C ILE A 235 15.31 -2.64 3.36
N HIS A 236 14.37 -1.86 2.83
CA HIS A 236 12.96 -2.23 2.78
C HIS A 236 12.75 -3.53 1.97
N SER A 237 11.93 -4.45 2.47
CA SER A 237 11.61 -5.74 1.84
C SER A 237 11.18 -5.63 0.38
N GLY A 238 10.40 -4.57 0.05
CA GLY A 238 10.02 -4.30 -1.33
C GLY A 238 11.19 -4.07 -2.28
N ALA A 239 12.29 -3.49 -1.81
CA ALA A 239 13.49 -3.29 -2.63
C ALA A 239 14.24 -4.61 -2.86
N TRP A 240 14.36 -5.45 -1.84
CA TRP A 240 14.90 -6.80 -2.00
C TRP A 240 14.06 -7.65 -2.95
N GLY A 241 12.74 -7.66 -2.75
CA GLY A 241 11.82 -8.35 -3.65
C GLY A 241 11.98 -7.91 -5.10
N LEU A 242 12.04 -6.58 -5.34
CA LEU A 242 12.22 -6.04 -6.69
C LEU A 242 13.56 -6.45 -7.31
N LEU A 243 14.65 -6.42 -6.56
CA LEU A 243 15.97 -6.81 -7.03
C LEU A 243 15.97 -8.26 -7.53
N PHE A 244 15.43 -9.18 -6.73
CA PHE A 244 15.32 -10.58 -7.13
C PHE A 244 14.32 -10.79 -8.27
N ASN A 245 13.20 -10.06 -8.29
CA ASN A 245 12.24 -10.07 -9.37
C ASN A 245 12.90 -9.68 -10.71
N VAL A 246 13.60 -8.54 -10.73
CA VAL A 246 14.34 -8.06 -11.91
C VAL A 246 15.37 -9.09 -12.37
N PHE A 247 16.15 -9.60 -11.43
CA PHE A 247 17.20 -10.58 -11.73
C PHE A 247 16.62 -11.85 -12.38
N VAL A 248 15.59 -12.43 -11.77
CA VAL A 248 14.95 -13.65 -12.29
C VAL A 248 14.28 -13.39 -13.64
N CYS A 249 13.56 -12.26 -13.76
CA CYS A 249 12.87 -11.88 -14.98
C CYS A 249 13.85 -11.71 -16.16
N PHE A 250 14.95 -11.01 -15.94
CA PHE A 250 15.98 -10.77 -16.96
C PHE A 250 16.73 -12.05 -17.32
N SER A 251 17.11 -12.85 -16.32
CA SER A 251 17.79 -14.13 -16.55
C SER A 251 16.95 -15.06 -17.42
N ILE A 252 15.69 -15.30 -17.05
CA ILE A 252 14.81 -16.19 -17.81
C ILE A 252 14.54 -15.62 -19.22
N SER A 253 14.34 -14.31 -19.37
CA SER A 253 14.11 -13.71 -20.67
C SER A 253 15.32 -13.82 -21.57
N ALA A 254 16.54 -13.62 -21.04
CA ALA A 254 17.77 -13.80 -21.80
C ALA A 254 17.95 -15.23 -22.28
N PHE A 255 17.78 -16.22 -21.38
CA PHE A 255 17.85 -17.64 -21.77
C PHE A 255 16.79 -18.02 -22.80
N SER A 256 15.57 -17.49 -22.69
CA SER A 256 14.50 -17.76 -23.65
C SER A 256 14.80 -17.17 -25.04
N SER A 257 15.42 -16.01 -25.12
CA SER A 257 15.82 -15.42 -26.41
C SER A 257 16.98 -16.16 -27.08
N PHE A 258 17.93 -16.68 -26.30
CA PHE A 258 19.00 -17.57 -26.83
C PHE A 258 18.43 -18.85 -27.42
N SER A 259 17.49 -19.49 -26.72
CA SER A 259 16.85 -20.74 -27.20
C SER A 259 16.04 -20.55 -28.48
N GLN A 260 15.51 -19.37 -28.78
CA GLN A 260 14.81 -19.09 -30.04
C GLN A 260 15.74 -18.82 -31.19
N ASN A 261 16.92 -18.27 -30.94
CA ASN A 261 17.91 -18.00 -31.98
C ASN A 261 18.68 -19.27 -32.44
N ASP A 262 18.67 -20.33 -31.64
CA ASP A 262 19.28 -21.61 -32.02
C ASP A 262 18.36 -22.52 -32.87
N VAL A 263 17.12 -22.07 -33.16
CA VAL A 263 16.11 -22.82 -33.93
C VAL A 263 15.92 -22.22 -35.35
N TYR A 264 16.63 -21.15 -35.70
CA TYR A 264 16.72 -20.57 -37.04
C TYR A 264 18.18 -20.59 -37.52
#